data_400d751a283ef1033b154ab465b74ed0
#
_entry.id   400d751a283ef1033b154ab465b74ed0
#
_cell.length_a   1.000
_cell.length_b   1.000
_cell.length_c   1.000
_cell.angle_alpha   90.00
_cell.angle_beta   90.00
_cell.angle_gamma   90.00
#
_symmetry.space_group_name_H-M   'P 1'
#
loop_
_entity.id
_entity.type
_entity.pdbx_description
1 polymer ?
#
loop_
_entity_poly.entity_id
_entity_poly.type
_entity_poly.pdbx_seq_one_letter_code
_entity_poly.pdbx_strand_id
1 'polypeptide(L)'
;VRYFPFVRLIKFDISVTPLEKIVPLLKKLKELNHKFSRKNRIHLLAERIETKEEYEAAMKLGFNYFQGYYFFKPEIKEGRDVELSALTLFQLYKELCRPELNINNIAEYFKNDAGLLYKLLTYINSGVLPTKNPITDVKQALVYLGAGEVRKLLALLTATEMAVGKPKYLAKEGAVRARCCESVAIKVVKEKAGEAFLAGLVSMLPSLLDCDIEKLVDVLPLSEEIQVALLGPKPGQKDT
;
A
#
# COMPACT_ATOMS: atom_id res chain seq x y z
N VAL A 1 32.45 -10.69 18.21
CA VAL A 1 32.25 -10.16 19.55
C VAL A 1 32.89 -8.80 19.77
N ARG A 2 34.05 -8.50 19.14
CA ARG A 2 34.79 -7.23 19.33
C ARG A 2 34.00 -5.98 18.91
N TYR A 3 33.06 -6.10 17.94
CA TYR A 3 32.27 -4.99 17.39
C TYR A 3 30.90 -4.79 18.06
N PHE A 4 30.44 -5.69 18.90
CA PHE A 4 29.10 -5.63 19.51
C PHE A 4 28.80 -4.33 20.28
N PRO A 5 29.71 -3.67 20.97
CA PRO A 5 29.42 -2.38 21.61
C PRO A 5 28.99 -1.26 20.64
N PHE A 6 29.32 -1.40 19.36
CA PHE A 6 29.02 -0.41 18.32
C PHE A 6 27.80 -0.79 17.46
N VAL A 7 27.25 -1.99 17.66
CA VAL A 7 26.13 -2.53 16.90
C VAL A 7 24.82 -2.25 17.65
N ARG A 8 23.82 -1.74 16.96
CA ARG A 8 22.47 -1.52 17.50
C ARG A 8 21.44 -2.45 16.89
N LEU A 9 21.69 -2.98 15.71
CA LEU A 9 20.81 -3.86 14.97
C LEU A 9 21.61 -4.97 14.30
N ILE A 10 21.15 -6.20 14.48
CA ILE A 10 21.67 -7.37 13.74
C ILE A 10 20.52 -7.92 12.90
N LYS A 11 20.79 -8.05 11.62
CA LYS A 11 19.85 -8.61 10.64
C LYS A 11 20.18 -10.07 10.38
N PHE A 12 19.16 -10.89 10.36
CA PHE A 12 19.24 -12.30 10.03
C PHE A 12 18.35 -12.61 8.83
N ASP A 13 18.95 -12.96 7.73
CA ASP A 13 18.24 -13.52 6.58
C ASP A 13 17.87 -14.97 6.89
N ILE A 14 16.59 -15.21 7.21
CA ILE A 14 16.12 -16.53 7.63
C ILE A 14 15.99 -17.51 6.47
N SER A 15 15.97 -17.03 5.23
CA SER A 15 15.99 -17.88 4.03
C SER A 15 17.36 -18.55 3.81
N VAL A 16 18.43 -17.87 4.24
CA VAL A 16 19.81 -18.37 4.14
C VAL A 16 20.22 -19.12 5.41
N THR A 17 19.81 -18.61 6.56
CA THR A 17 20.17 -19.18 7.87
C THR A 17 18.92 -19.54 8.64
N PRO A 18 18.49 -20.81 8.63
CA PRO A 18 17.31 -21.26 9.36
C PRO A 18 17.36 -20.88 10.85
N LEU A 19 16.21 -20.57 11.41
CA LEU A 19 16.08 -20.06 12.79
C LEU A 19 16.71 -20.99 13.83
N GLU A 20 16.64 -22.30 13.62
CA GLU A 20 17.20 -23.30 14.52
C GLU A 20 18.73 -23.18 14.68
N LYS A 21 19.41 -22.81 13.59
CA LYS A 21 20.88 -22.62 13.59
C LYS A 21 21.30 -21.33 14.31
N ILE A 22 20.37 -20.37 14.41
CA ILE A 22 20.65 -19.08 15.04
C ILE A 22 20.45 -19.14 16.57
N VAL A 23 19.66 -20.08 17.10
CA VAL A 23 19.31 -20.18 18.52
C VAL A 23 20.52 -20.09 19.47
N PRO A 24 21.65 -20.76 19.24
CA PRO A 24 22.81 -20.64 20.14
C PRO A 24 23.38 -19.22 20.18
N LEU A 25 23.38 -18.52 19.02
CA LEU A 25 23.84 -17.14 18.94
C LEU A 25 22.87 -16.19 19.65
N LEU A 26 21.56 -16.42 19.53
CA LEU A 26 20.54 -15.60 20.19
C LEU A 26 20.65 -15.68 21.72
N LYS A 27 20.97 -16.85 22.28
CA LYS A 27 21.23 -17.01 23.72
C LYS A 27 22.39 -16.13 24.17
N LYS A 28 23.51 -16.17 23.45
CA LYS A 28 24.68 -15.32 23.73
C LYS A 28 24.37 -13.83 23.62
N LEU A 29 23.56 -13.44 22.62
CA LEU A 29 23.15 -12.04 22.44
C LEU A 29 22.22 -11.57 23.57
N LYS A 30 21.32 -12.43 24.07
CA LYS A 30 20.49 -12.11 25.22
C LYS A 30 21.32 -11.87 26.48
N GLU A 31 22.29 -12.73 26.76
CA GLU A 31 23.22 -12.56 27.88
C GLU A 31 24.02 -11.25 27.76
N LEU A 32 24.50 -10.91 26.58
CA LEU A 32 25.19 -9.66 26.31
C LEU A 32 24.26 -8.45 26.51
N ASN A 33 23.03 -8.52 26.02
CA ASN A 33 22.05 -7.44 26.16
C ASN A 33 21.68 -7.15 27.62
N HIS A 34 21.75 -8.12 28.53
CA HIS A 34 21.57 -7.89 29.95
C HIS A 34 22.65 -7.00 30.56
N LYS A 35 23.85 -6.99 29.98
CA LYS A 35 24.99 -6.16 30.43
C LYS A 35 24.94 -4.74 29.87
N PHE A 36 24.10 -4.47 28.86
CA PHE A 36 23.97 -3.15 28.24
C PHE A 36 22.82 -2.33 28.85
N SER A 37 23.01 -1.02 28.92
CA SER A 37 21.90 -0.11 29.25
C SER A 37 20.80 -0.21 28.18
N ARG A 38 19.57 0.19 28.52
CA ARG A 38 18.42 0.13 27.58
C ARG A 38 18.73 0.82 26.23
N LYS A 39 19.47 1.92 26.24
CA LYS A 39 19.85 2.67 25.00
C LYS A 39 20.86 1.92 24.14
N ASN A 40 21.60 0.99 24.71
CA ASN A 40 22.71 0.28 24.04
C ASN A 40 22.38 -1.17 23.69
N ARG A 41 21.13 -1.59 23.89
CA ARG A 41 20.69 -2.95 23.53
C ARG A 41 20.76 -3.17 22.03
N ILE A 42 21.20 -4.36 21.67
CA ILE A 42 21.20 -4.85 20.29
C ILE A 42 19.79 -5.36 19.97
N HIS A 43 19.20 -4.83 18.94
CA HIS A 43 17.94 -5.29 18.39
C HIS A 43 18.17 -6.32 17.29
N LEU A 44 17.21 -7.20 17.10
CA LEU A 44 17.26 -8.27 16.13
C LEU A 44 16.18 -8.04 15.06
N LEU A 45 16.57 -8.10 13.79
CA LEU A 45 15.68 -8.04 12.65
C LEU A 45 15.71 -9.39 11.91
N ALA A 46 14.56 -10.01 11.73
CA ALA A 46 14.39 -11.16 10.84
C ALA A 46 14.00 -10.65 9.44
N GLU A 47 14.82 -11.00 8.44
CA GLU A 47 14.60 -10.63 7.04
C GLU A 47 14.08 -11.84 6.25
N ARG A 48 13.32 -11.54 5.17
CA ARG A 48 12.74 -12.50 4.23
C ARG A 48 11.76 -13.48 4.87
N ILE A 49 10.95 -12.99 5.79
CA ILE A 49 9.82 -13.75 6.33
C ILE A 49 8.78 -13.92 5.20
N GLU A 50 8.45 -15.15 4.85
CA GLU A 50 7.49 -15.46 3.79
C GLU A 50 6.23 -16.15 4.30
N THR A 51 6.29 -16.76 5.49
CA THR A 51 5.19 -17.50 6.09
C THR A 51 4.84 -17.01 7.49
N LYS A 52 3.61 -17.31 7.92
CA LYS A 52 3.13 -17.02 9.27
C LYS A 52 3.93 -17.79 10.33
N GLU A 53 4.26 -19.03 10.03
CA GLU A 53 5.03 -19.92 10.90
C GLU A 53 6.42 -19.36 11.18
N GLU A 54 7.09 -18.85 10.15
CA GLU A 54 8.39 -18.18 10.27
C GLU A 54 8.30 -16.91 11.13
N TYR A 55 7.24 -16.10 10.91
CA TYR A 55 6.99 -14.91 11.73
C TYR A 55 6.79 -15.26 13.21
N GLU A 56 5.90 -16.23 13.48
CA GLU A 56 5.63 -16.67 14.86
C GLU A 56 6.87 -17.28 15.53
N ALA A 57 7.65 -18.08 14.80
CA ALA A 57 8.89 -18.65 15.29
C ALA A 57 9.93 -17.56 15.61
N ALA A 58 10.13 -16.59 14.72
CA ALA A 58 11.03 -15.47 14.95
C ALA A 58 10.57 -14.62 16.16
N MET A 59 9.26 -14.39 16.31
CA MET A 59 8.71 -13.67 17.46
C MET A 59 8.97 -14.40 18.78
N LYS A 60 8.76 -15.74 18.83
CA LYS A 60 9.05 -16.57 20.01
C LYS A 60 10.54 -16.58 20.38
N LEU A 61 11.43 -16.47 19.38
CA LEU A 61 12.88 -16.37 19.58
C LEU A 61 13.33 -14.99 20.08
N GLY A 62 12.45 -13.99 20.06
CA GLY A 62 12.70 -12.67 20.62
C GLY A 62 13.29 -11.68 19.63
N PHE A 63 13.03 -11.83 18.34
CA PHE A 63 13.27 -10.79 17.36
C PHE A 63 12.40 -9.56 17.65
N ASN A 64 12.92 -8.39 17.34
CA ASN A 64 12.27 -7.11 17.61
C ASN A 64 11.65 -6.49 16.36
N TYR A 65 12.25 -6.77 15.19
CA TYR A 65 11.84 -6.27 13.90
C TYR A 65 11.71 -7.41 12.91
N PHE A 66 10.82 -7.24 11.96
CA PHE A 66 10.46 -8.26 11.00
C PHE A 66 10.32 -7.63 9.62
N GLN A 67 10.88 -8.27 8.61
CA GLN A 67 10.82 -7.84 7.22
C GLN A 67 10.63 -9.05 6.32
N GLY A 68 9.67 -8.97 5.39
CA GLY A 68 9.45 -10.05 4.43
C GLY A 68 8.15 -9.91 3.67
N TYR A 69 7.99 -10.72 2.64
CA TYR A 69 6.82 -10.70 1.78
C TYR A 69 5.53 -11.15 2.52
N TYR A 70 5.67 -11.92 3.60
CA TYR A 70 4.54 -12.30 4.46
C TYR A 70 3.63 -11.12 4.83
N PHE A 71 4.21 -9.96 5.12
CA PHE A 71 3.44 -8.78 5.53
C PHE A 71 2.68 -8.10 4.39
N PHE A 72 2.93 -8.52 3.15
CA PHE A 72 2.27 -8.01 1.94
C PHE A 72 1.37 -9.07 1.29
N LYS A 73 1.40 -10.33 1.78
CA LYS A 73 0.50 -11.37 1.29
C LYS A 73 -0.94 -11.07 1.70
N PRO A 74 -1.91 -11.18 0.79
CA PRO A 74 -3.32 -11.16 1.15
C PRO A 74 -3.62 -12.35 2.07
N GLU A 75 -4.33 -12.13 3.18
CA GLU A 75 -4.94 -13.21 3.97
C GLU A 75 -6.28 -13.56 3.31
N ILE A 76 -6.28 -14.44 2.32
CA ILE A 76 -7.53 -14.87 1.65
C ILE A 76 -8.38 -15.58 2.69
N LYS A 77 -9.44 -14.91 3.14
CA LYS A 77 -10.48 -15.49 4.02
C LYS A 77 -11.68 -15.84 3.14
N GLU A 78 -11.94 -17.13 3.00
CA GLU A 78 -13.16 -17.59 2.35
C GLU A 78 -14.38 -17.01 3.09
N GLY A 79 -15.29 -16.37 2.34
CA GLY A 79 -16.62 -15.97 2.85
C GLY A 79 -16.71 -14.56 3.45
N ARG A 80 -15.79 -13.64 3.22
CA ARG A 80 -16.06 -12.21 3.45
C ARG A 80 -16.92 -11.66 2.33
N ASP A 81 -18.19 -11.44 2.62
CA ASP A 81 -19.00 -10.51 1.85
C ASP A 81 -18.33 -9.13 1.90
N VAL A 82 -18.13 -8.56 0.72
CA VAL A 82 -17.57 -7.20 0.60
C VAL A 82 -18.56 -6.27 1.31
N GLU A 83 -18.15 -5.65 2.42
CA GLU A 83 -19.02 -4.73 3.16
C GLU A 83 -19.60 -3.66 2.22
N LEU A 84 -20.83 -3.22 2.46
CA LEU A 84 -21.53 -2.22 1.63
C LEU A 84 -20.71 -0.95 1.39
N SER A 85 -19.90 -0.54 2.37
CA SER A 85 -18.93 0.55 2.25
C SER A 85 -17.87 0.26 1.18
N ALA A 86 -17.38 -0.97 1.10
CA ALA A 86 -16.41 -1.39 0.11
C ALA A 86 -17.01 -1.43 -1.31
N LEU A 87 -18.29 -1.74 -1.47
CA LEU A 87 -18.99 -1.67 -2.76
C LEU A 87 -19.08 -0.24 -3.30
N THR A 88 -19.39 0.73 -2.44
CA THR A 88 -19.41 2.15 -2.82
C THR A 88 -18.02 2.64 -3.24
N LEU A 89 -17.00 2.30 -2.46
CA LEU A 89 -15.60 2.61 -2.79
C LEU A 89 -15.17 1.95 -4.09
N PHE A 90 -15.62 0.74 -4.33
CA PHE A 90 -15.33 0.00 -5.56
C PHE A 90 -15.99 0.64 -6.79
N GLN A 91 -17.24 1.10 -6.65
CA GLN A 91 -17.93 1.85 -7.70
C GLN A 91 -17.24 3.19 -7.99
N LEU A 92 -16.82 3.89 -6.95
CA LEU A 92 -16.04 5.12 -7.08
C LEU A 92 -14.72 4.84 -7.81
N TYR A 93 -14.05 3.73 -7.47
CA TYR A 93 -12.83 3.31 -8.15
C TYR A 93 -13.06 3.00 -9.64
N LYS A 94 -14.18 2.37 -9.98
CA LYS A 94 -14.57 2.15 -11.38
C LYS A 94 -14.73 3.46 -12.17
N GLU A 95 -15.34 4.48 -11.56
CA GLU A 95 -15.44 5.80 -12.18
C GLU A 95 -14.06 6.43 -12.41
N LEU A 96 -13.14 6.24 -11.47
CA LEU A 96 -11.76 6.76 -11.59
C LEU A 96 -10.97 6.14 -12.73
N CYS A 97 -11.22 4.87 -13.03
CA CYS A 97 -10.52 4.14 -14.09
C CYS A 97 -11.06 4.47 -15.48
N ARG A 98 -12.18 5.20 -15.61
CA ARG A 98 -12.71 5.63 -16.92
C ARG A 98 -11.75 6.60 -17.59
N PRO A 99 -11.60 6.55 -18.94
CA PRO A 99 -10.80 7.50 -19.69
C PRO A 99 -11.23 8.95 -19.43
N GLU A 100 -12.55 9.18 -19.41
CA GLU A 100 -13.14 10.48 -19.07
C GLU A 100 -13.87 10.39 -17.71
N LEU A 101 -13.50 11.30 -16.81
CA LEU A 101 -14.15 11.41 -15.51
C LEU A 101 -15.50 12.13 -15.62
N ASN A 102 -16.54 11.51 -15.13
CA ASN A 102 -17.82 12.19 -14.94
C ASN A 102 -17.85 12.91 -13.59
N ILE A 103 -17.50 14.20 -13.60
CA ILE A 103 -17.47 15.06 -12.40
C ILE A 103 -18.81 15.06 -11.64
N ASN A 104 -19.93 14.98 -12.35
CA ASN A 104 -21.26 14.97 -11.72
C ASN A 104 -21.47 13.67 -10.94
N ASN A 105 -21.15 12.51 -11.52
CA ASN A 105 -21.25 11.23 -10.83
C ASN A 105 -20.34 11.20 -9.59
N ILE A 106 -19.11 11.67 -9.75
CA ILE A 106 -18.16 11.74 -8.63
C ILE A 106 -18.69 12.66 -7.52
N ALA A 107 -19.24 13.82 -7.88
CA ALA A 107 -19.81 14.75 -6.91
C ALA A 107 -20.97 14.12 -6.11
N GLU A 108 -21.80 13.29 -6.73
CA GLU A 108 -22.90 12.59 -6.03
C GLU A 108 -22.36 11.58 -4.99
N TYR A 109 -21.28 10.86 -5.29
CA TYR A 109 -20.64 9.97 -4.29
C TYR A 109 -20.18 10.75 -3.07
N PHE A 110 -19.56 11.92 -3.26
CA PHE A 110 -19.12 12.77 -2.15
C PHE A 110 -20.29 13.37 -1.35
N LYS A 111 -21.37 13.72 -2.01
CA LYS A 111 -22.57 14.26 -1.31
C LYS A 111 -23.25 13.21 -0.45
N ASN A 112 -23.19 11.95 -0.85
CA ASN A 112 -23.83 10.84 -0.15
C ASN A 112 -22.98 10.32 1.02
N ASP A 113 -21.70 10.71 1.12
CA ASP A 113 -20.79 10.32 2.19
C ASP A 113 -20.12 11.55 2.83
N ALA A 114 -20.62 11.92 4.00
CA ALA A 114 -20.11 13.07 4.74
C ALA A 114 -18.62 12.93 5.14
N GLY A 115 -18.14 11.71 5.36
CA GLY A 115 -16.74 11.44 5.70
C GLY A 115 -15.83 11.69 4.50
N LEU A 116 -16.20 11.19 3.32
CA LEU A 116 -15.47 11.45 2.08
C LEU A 116 -15.51 12.95 1.71
N LEU A 117 -16.67 13.59 1.86
CA LEU A 117 -16.83 15.02 1.64
C LEU A 117 -15.88 15.84 2.55
N TYR A 118 -15.86 15.53 3.84
CA TYR A 118 -14.98 16.19 4.79
C TYR A 118 -13.49 16.03 4.40
N LYS A 119 -13.07 14.84 4.01
CA LYS A 119 -11.70 14.57 3.59
C LYS A 119 -11.32 15.36 2.33
N LEU A 120 -12.20 15.42 1.34
CA LEU A 120 -11.99 16.20 0.10
C LEU A 120 -11.80 17.69 0.43
N LEU A 121 -12.73 18.27 1.18
CA LEU A 121 -12.69 19.69 1.51
C LEU A 121 -11.51 20.06 2.42
N THR A 122 -11.15 19.16 3.34
CA THR A 122 -9.95 19.32 4.18
C THR A 122 -8.68 19.29 3.34
N TYR A 123 -8.55 18.36 2.39
CA TYR A 123 -7.40 18.28 1.50
C TYR A 123 -7.24 19.57 0.67
N ILE A 124 -8.29 20.02 0.03
CA ILE A 124 -8.26 21.23 -0.82
C ILE A 124 -7.90 22.48 -0.01
N ASN A 125 -8.45 22.61 1.17
CA ASN A 125 -8.25 23.78 2.03
C ASN A 125 -7.02 23.66 2.95
N SER A 126 -6.22 22.59 2.83
CA SER A 126 -5.05 22.35 3.70
C SER A 126 -3.86 23.28 3.46
N GLY A 127 -3.93 24.18 2.47
CA GLY A 127 -2.83 25.05 2.07
C GLY A 127 -1.80 24.38 1.12
N VAL A 128 -1.98 23.10 0.80
CA VAL A 128 -1.19 22.40 -0.24
C VAL A 128 -1.49 22.97 -1.62
N LEU A 129 -2.72 23.46 -1.81
CA LEU A 129 -3.19 24.08 -3.04
C LEU A 129 -3.43 25.59 -2.83
N PRO A 130 -2.97 26.47 -3.73
CA PRO A 130 -3.06 27.92 -3.55
C PRO A 130 -4.48 28.42 -3.86
N THR A 131 -5.41 28.23 -2.91
CA THR A 131 -6.77 28.78 -3.01
C THR A 131 -6.84 30.17 -2.38
N LYS A 132 -7.44 31.16 -3.09
CA LYS A 132 -7.64 32.51 -2.55
C LYS A 132 -8.72 32.53 -1.46
N ASN A 133 -9.76 31.74 -1.59
CA ASN A 133 -10.86 31.59 -0.66
C ASN A 133 -11.10 30.11 -0.37
N PRO A 134 -11.59 29.75 0.83
CA PRO A 134 -11.98 28.38 1.13
C PRO A 134 -13.02 27.85 0.15
N ILE A 135 -12.79 26.65 -0.38
CA ILE A 135 -13.73 25.95 -1.24
C ILE A 135 -14.67 25.12 -0.36
N THR A 136 -15.97 25.33 -0.54
CA THR A 136 -17.03 24.65 0.26
C THR A 136 -17.93 23.76 -0.59
N ASP A 137 -17.91 23.94 -1.92
CA ASP A 137 -18.72 23.17 -2.86
C ASP A 137 -17.91 22.05 -3.52
N VAL A 138 -18.51 20.85 -3.58
CA VAL A 138 -17.85 19.63 -4.12
C VAL A 138 -17.52 19.79 -5.60
N LYS A 139 -18.44 20.28 -6.43
CA LYS A 139 -18.19 20.41 -7.86
C LYS A 139 -17.10 21.43 -8.12
N GLN A 140 -17.12 22.55 -7.40
CA GLN A 140 -16.07 23.55 -7.47
C GLN A 140 -14.72 22.95 -7.06
N ALA A 141 -14.69 22.13 -6.01
CA ALA A 141 -13.52 21.41 -5.55
C ALA A 141 -12.93 20.49 -6.65
N LEU A 142 -13.78 19.68 -7.25
CA LEU A 142 -13.38 18.73 -8.29
C LEU A 142 -12.90 19.43 -9.57
N VAL A 143 -13.57 20.49 -9.97
CA VAL A 143 -13.15 21.31 -11.13
C VAL A 143 -11.81 22.00 -10.86
N TYR A 144 -11.62 22.53 -9.65
CA TYR A 144 -10.38 23.21 -9.26
C TYR A 144 -9.18 22.26 -9.27
N LEU A 145 -9.36 21.03 -8.78
CA LEU A 145 -8.31 19.99 -8.79
C LEU A 145 -7.95 19.53 -10.20
N GLY A 146 -8.93 19.48 -11.08
CA GLY A 146 -8.80 18.86 -12.39
C GLY A 146 -8.76 17.32 -12.32
N ALA A 147 -9.03 16.67 -13.44
CA ALA A 147 -9.24 15.23 -13.54
C ALA A 147 -8.06 14.39 -12.98
N GLY A 148 -6.82 14.81 -13.25
CA GLY A 148 -5.62 14.07 -12.81
C GLY A 148 -5.48 14.02 -11.30
N GLU A 149 -5.59 15.18 -10.63
CA GLU A 149 -5.46 15.23 -9.16
C GLU A 149 -6.68 14.63 -8.46
N VAL A 150 -7.89 14.77 -9.04
CA VAL A 150 -9.09 14.09 -8.53
C VAL A 150 -8.88 12.58 -8.54
N ARG A 151 -8.37 11.98 -9.62
CA ARG A 151 -8.06 10.55 -9.69
C ARG A 151 -7.12 10.11 -8.57
N LYS A 152 -6.02 10.82 -8.40
CA LYS A 152 -5.02 10.49 -7.36
C LYS A 152 -5.61 10.57 -5.96
N LEU A 153 -6.32 11.68 -5.66
CA LEU A 153 -6.94 11.87 -4.35
C LEU A 153 -7.94 10.75 -4.05
N LEU A 154 -8.84 10.48 -4.99
CA LEU A 154 -9.87 9.45 -4.81
C LEU A 154 -9.25 8.05 -4.69
N ALA A 155 -8.25 7.73 -5.51
CA ALA A 155 -7.54 6.46 -5.42
C ALA A 155 -6.89 6.27 -4.04
N LEU A 156 -6.26 7.32 -3.49
CA LEU A 156 -5.68 7.29 -2.15
C LEU A 156 -6.74 7.17 -1.06
N LEU A 157 -7.84 7.92 -1.16
CA LEU A 157 -8.95 7.83 -0.21
C LEU A 157 -9.55 6.42 -0.22
N THR A 158 -9.82 5.87 -1.40
CA THR A 158 -10.36 4.52 -1.55
C THR A 158 -9.42 3.48 -0.94
N ALA A 159 -8.12 3.55 -1.23
CA ALA A 159 -7.15 2.63 -0.65
C ALA A 159 -7.06 2.75 0.88
N THR A 160 -7.17 3.96 1.44
CA THR A 160 -7.17 4.15 2.90
C THR A 160 -8.42 3.63 3.58
N GLU A 161 -9.59 3.77 2.96
CA GLU A 161 -10.85 3.20 3.49
C GLU A 161 -10.85 1.65 3.40
N MET A 162 -10.36 1.09 2.29
CA MET A 162 -10.20 -0.37 2.14
C MET A 162 -9.19 -0.94 3.14
N ALA A 163 -8.29 -0.13 3.68
CA ALA A 163 -7.32 -0.53 4.70
C ALA A 163 -7.90 -0.58 6.13
N VAL A 164 -9.20 -0.32 6.33
CA VAL A 164 -9.83 -0.42 7.65
C VAL A 164 -9.70 -1.85 8.17
N GLY A 165 -9.16 -1.99 9.39
CA GLY A 165 -8.84 -3.31 9.96
C GLY A 165 -7.52 -3.93 9.48
N LYS A 166 -6.80 -3.28 8.58
CA LYS A 166 -5.48 -3.69 8.10
C LYS A 166 -4.35 -2.89 8.76
N PRO A 167 -3.12 -3.41 8.76
CA PRO A 167 -1.97 -2.65 9.21
C PRO A 167 -1.81 -1.34 8.43
N LYS A 168 -1.71 -0.22 9.14
CA LYS A 168 -1.63 1.14 8.55
C LYS A 168 -0.50 1.31 7.52
N TYR A 169 0.56 0.50 7.62
CA TYR A 169 1.66 0.58 6.68
C TYR A 169 1.27 0.14 5.26
N LEU A 170 0.28 -0.76 5.08
CA LEU A 170 -0.14 -1.22 3.74
C LEU A 170 -0.68 -0.08 2.88
N ALA A 171 -1.54 0.77 3.44
CA ALA A 171 -2.04 1.94 2.72
C ALA A 171 -0.91 2.92 2.37
N LYS A 172 0.04 3.12 3.31
CA LYS A 172 1.22 3.96 3.07
C LYS A 172 2.10 3.41 1.95
N GLU A 173 2.39 2.11 1.96
CA GLU A 173 3.18 1.45 0.91
C GLU A 173 2.49 1.54 -0.45
N GLY A 174 1.16 1.38 -0.49
CA GLY A 174 0.38 1.60 -1.70
C GLY A 174 0.56 3.00 -2.27
N ALA A 175 0.47 4.02 -1.43
CA ALA A 175 0.69 5.41 -1.83
C ALA A 175 2.13 5.67 -2.31
N VAL A 176 3.13 5.13 -1.60
CA VAL A 176 4.55 5.24 -1.99
C VAL A 176 4.81 4.57 -3.34
N ARG A 177 4.29 3.35 -3.53
CA ARG A 177 4.42 2.61 -4.79
C ARG A 177 3.76 3.35 -5.96
N ALA A 178 2.55 3.85 -5.77
CA ALA A 178 1.84 4.65 -6.77
C ALA A 178 2.65 5.89 -7.19
N ARG A 179 3.19 6.64 -6.24
CA ARG A 179 4.03 7.82 -6.51
C ARG A 179 5.36 7.46 -7.15
N CYS A 180 5.96 6.34 -6.80
CA CYS A 180 7.17 5.84 -7.42
C CYS A 180 6.92 5.53 -8.91
N CYS A 181 5.88 4.76 -9.23
CA CYS A 181 5.49 4.43 -10.60
C CYS A 181 5.22 5.70 -11.42
N GLU A 182 4.46 6.65 -10.88
CA GLU A 182 4.21 7.94 -11.51
C GLU A 182 5.51 8.71 -11.79
N SER A 183 6.40 8.78 -10.80
CA SER A 183 7.65 9.54 -10.91
C SER A 183 8.60 8.95 -11.98
N VAL A 184 8.60 7.63 -12.12
CA VAL A 184 9.32 6.95 -13.20
C VAL A 184 8.68 7.25 -14.54
N ALA A 185 7.35 7.11 -14.65
CA ALA A 185 6.62 7.37 -15.89
C ALA A 185 6.77 8.81 -16.39
N ILE A 186 6.76 9.80 -15.49
CA ILE A 186 7.01 11.21 -15.86
C ILE A 186 8.34 11.39 -16.60
N LYS A 187 9.35 10.57 -16.29
CA LYS A 187 10.67 10.65 -16.92
C LYS A 187 10.77 9.87 -18.23
N VAL A 188 9.95 8.84 -18.41
CA VAL A 188 10.03 7.90 -19.54
C VAL A 188 8.89 8.14 -20.53
N VAL A 189 7.64 8.18 -20.07
CA VAL A 189 6.43 8.36 -20.87
C VAL A 189 5.44 9.22 -20.08
N LYS A 190 5.64 10.52 -20.10
CA LYS A 190 4.92 11.50 -19.27
C LYS A 190 3.40 11.41 -19.38
N GLU A 191 2.89 11.09 -20.57
CA GLU A 191 1.46 10.96 -20.86
C GLU A 191 0.81 9.82 -20.06
N LYS A 192 1.57 8.79 -19.73
CA LYS A 192 1.10 7.61 -18.97
C LYS A 192 1.33 7.71 -17.47
N ALA A 193 1.77 8.85 -16.96
CA ALA A 193 2.08 9.03 -15.54
C ALA A 193 0.87 8.71 -14.62
N GLY A 194 -0.35 9.12 -15.02
CA GLY A 194 -1.58 8.82 -14.28
C GLY A 194 -1.92 7.34 -14.25
N GLU A 195 -1.73 6.63 -15.36
CA GLU A 195 -1.94 5.18 -15.45
C GLU A 195 -0.92 4.41 -14.61
N ALA A 196 0.35 4.83 -14.66
CA ALA A 196 1.41 4.26 -13.83
C ALA A 196 1.13 4.45 -12.34
N PHE A 197 0.59 5.60 -11.93
CA PHE A 197 0.12 5.81 -10.55
C PHE A 197 -0.96 4.81 -10.17
N LEU A 198 -1.99 4.63 -11.02
CA LEU A 198 -3.06 3.68 -10.78
C LEU A 198 -2.54 2.23 -10.72
N ALA A 199 -1.69 1.82 -11.65
CA ALA A 199 -1.09 0.49 -11.64
C ALA A 199 -0.34 0.22 -10.33
N GLY A 200 0.48 1.18 -9.87
CA GLY A 200 1.19 1.08 -8.61
C GLY A 200 0.25 0.93 -7.40
N LEU A 201 -0.87 1.65 -7.39
CA LEU A 201 -1.85 1.55 -6.30
C LEU A 201 -2.64 0.24 -6.36
N VAL A 202 -3.14 -0.15 -7.55
CA VAL A 202 -3.90 -1.40 -7.75
C VAL A 202 -3.09 -2.62 -7.36
N SER A 203 -1.78 -2.61 -7.60
CA SER A 203 -0.88 -3.70 -7.20
C SER A 203 -0.90 -4.01 -5.69
N MET A 204 -1.39 -3.10 -4.86
CA MET A 204 -1.51 -3.29 -3.40
C MET A 204 -2.92 -3.65 -2.95
N LEU A 205 -3.93 -3.54 -3.84
CA LEU A 205 -5.32 -3.88 -3.49
C LEU A 205 -5.50 -5.35 -3.06
N PRO A 206 -4.81 -6.34 -3.63
CA PRO A 206 -4.86 -7.72 -3.13
C PRO A 206 -4.60 -7.81 -1.63
N SER A 207 -3.55 -7.15 -1.15
CA SER A 207 -3.17 -7.14 0.27
C SER A 207 -4.15 -6.35 1.16
N LEU A 208 -4.84 -5.36 0.60
CA LEU A 208 -5.83 -4.55 1.32
C LEU A 208 -7.19 -5.23 1.40
N LEU A 209 -7.58 -5.99 0.35
CA LEU A 209 -8.89 -6.61 0.21
C LEU A 209 -8.90 -8.11 0.51
N ASP A 210 -7.74 -8.73 0.77
CA ASP A 210 -7.58 -10.19 0.94
C ASP A 210 -8.14 -10.99 -0.25
N CYS A 211 -7.82 -10.56 -1.47
CA CYS A 211 -8.29 -11.20 -2.71
C CYS A 211 -7.15 -11.35 -3.72
N ASP A 212 -7.38 -12.18 -4.73
CA ASP A 212 -6.42 -12.38 -5.82
C ASP A 212 -6.44 -11.20 -6.80
N ILE A 213 -5.28 -10.86 -7.38
CA ILE A 213 -5.15 -9.76 -8.34
C ILE A 213 -5.95 -10.02 -9.61
N GLU A 214 -6.08 -11.28 -10.03
CA GLU A 214 -6.84 -11.72 -11.19
C GLU A 214 -8.31 -11.32 -11.06
N LYS A 215 -8.92 -11.58 -9.90
CA LYS A 215 -10.31 -11.20 -9.61
C LYS A 215 -10.51 -9.67 -9.65
N LEU A 216 -9.53 -8.91 -9.22
CA LEU A 216 -9.59 -7.45 -9.26
C LEU A 216 -9.49 -6.92 -10.70
N VAL A 217 -8.58 -7.48 -11.50
CA VAL A 217 -8.40 -7.09 -12.90
C VAL A 217 -9.65 -7.38 -13.73
N ASP A 218 -10.34 -8.48 -13.46
CA ASP A 218 -11.59 -8.85 -14.18
C ASP A 218 -12.75 -7.88 -13.87
N VAL A 219 -12.76 -7.30 -12.69
CA VAL A 219 -13.88 -6.44 -12.24
C VAL A 219 -13.61 -4.96 -12.45
N LEU A 220 -12.33 -4.54 -12.42
CA LEU A 220 -11.93 -3.15 -12.62
C LEU A 220 -11.81 -2.84 -14.13
N PRO A 221 -12.35 -1.70 -14.60
CA PRO A 221 -12.19 -1.26 -15.99
C PRO A 221 -10.78 -0.67 -16.20
N LEU A 222 -9.77 -1.52 -16.13
CA LEU A 222 -8.37 -1.14 -16.33
C LEU A 222 -8.01 -1.17 -17.82
N SER A 223 -7.11 -0.28 -18.24
CA SER A 223 -6.54 -0.36 -19.59
C SER A 223 -5.72 -1.65 -19.76
N GLU A 224 -5.56 -2.10 -21.00
CA GLU A 224 -4.82 -3.33 -21.31
C GLU A 224 -3.38 -3.24 -20.79
N GLU A 225 -2.75 -2.06 -20.89
CA GLU A 225 -1.41 -1.81 -20.40
C GLU A 225 -1.31 -2.00 -18.87
N ILE A 226 -2.30 -1.52 -18.11
CA ILE A 226 -2.35 -1.71 -16.67
C ILE A 226 -2.55 -3.18 -16.33
N GLN A 227 -3.43 -3.88 -17.06
CA GLN A 227 -3.65 -5.31 -16.87
C GLN A 227 -2.37 -6.12 -17.09
N VAL A 228 -1.65 -5.85 -18.19
CA VAL A 228 -0.36 -6.49 -18.50
C VAL A 228 0.69 -6.16 -17.44
N ALA A 229 0.73 -4.92 -16.96
CA ALA A 229 1.66 -4.52 -15.90
C ALA A 229 1.41 -5.24 -14.57
N LEU A 230 0.15 -5.61 -14.29
CA LEU A 230 -0.25 -6.29 -13.05
C LEU A 230 -0.14 -7.82 -13.11
N LEU A 231 -0.51 -8.42 -14.24
CA LEU A 231 -0.59 -9.87 -14.42
C LEU A 231 0.59 -10.45 -15.18
N GLY A 232 1.38 -9.61 -15.83
CA GLY A 232 2.36 -10.03 -16.83
C GLY A 232 1.76 -10.20 -18.24
N PRO A 233 2.59 -10.43 -19.25
CA PRO A 233 2.13 -10.66 -20.62
C PRO A 233 1.30 -11.93 -20.70
N LYS A 234 0.19 -11.88 -21.45
CA LYS A 234 -0.62 -13.09 -21.71
C LYS A 234 0.23 -14.14 -22.44
N PRO A 235 0.02 -15.45 -22.15
CA PRO A 235 0.75 -16.51 -22.86
C PRO A 235 0.61 -16.35 -24.38
N GLY A 236 1.74 -16.09 -25.06
CA GLY A 236 1.81 -15.90 -26.52
C GLY A 236 1.96 -14.45 -26.99
N GLN A 237 1.90 -13.45 -26.15
CA GLN A 237 2.33 -12.08 -26.47
C GLN A 237 3.83 -11.95 -26.25
N LYS A 238 4.56 -11.63 -27.33
CA LYS A 238 5.99 -11.25 -27.22
C LYS A 238 6.07 -9.82 -26.65
N ASP A 239 7.03 -9.61 -25.77
CA ASP A 239 7.44 -8.27 -25.35
C ASP A 239 7.71 -7.40 -26.58
N THR A 240 6.92 -6.37 -26.80
CA THR A 240 7.16 -5.31 -27.79
C THR A 240 7.79 -4.10 -27.12
#